data_a3d2a790d57ded6a5e2c708924b0b8a8
#
_entry.id   a3d2a790d57ded6a5e2c708924b0b8a8
#
_cell.length_a   1.000
_cell.length_b   1.000
_cell.length_c   1.000
_cell.angle_alpha   90.00
_cell.angle_beta   90.00
_cell.angle_gamma   90.00
#
_symmetry.space_group_name_H-M   'P 1'
#
loop_
_entity.id
_entity.type
_entity.pdbx_description
1 polymer ?
#
loop_
_entity_poly.entity_id
_entity_poly.type
_entity_poly.pdbx_seq_one_letter_code
_entity_poly.pdbx_strand_id
1 'polypeptide(L)'
;DRTESQRERSRVVFSEIYKNLNGVAYVFSNQNTKTCAIVAGEGEGTARTLVTVGGGTGWDLREVIVDARDVQKDNDMTTAEYTEILKQKGNEKLAEYGIVEAMDAQTKPFVNFVYREDYDLGDVVTVKKKMWGIEMDKRITEIQEIFENGGFDIVPTFGDPLPETVNLDDN
;
A
#
# COMPACT_ATOMS: atom_id res chain seq x y z
N ASP A 1 11.59 17.19 10.76
CA ASP A 1 10.26 16.53 10.77
C ASP A 1 9.20 17.58 10.52
N ARG A 2 8.56 17.53 9.34
CA ARG A 2 7.41 18.37 9.05
C ARG A 2 6.22 17.93 9.91
N THR A 3 5.52 18.87 10.52
CA THR A 3 4.29 18.58 11.26
C THR A 3 3.16 18.19 10.27
N GLU A 4 2.19 17.39 10.72
CA GLU A 4 1.04 16.98 9.90
C GLU A 4 0.35 18.17 9.21
N SER A 5 0.21 19.30 9.92
CA SER A 5 -0.37 20.53 9.37
C SER A 5 0.46 21.18 8.25
N GLN A 6 1.75 20.90 8.15
CA GLN A 6 2.61 21.37 7.05
C GLN A 6 2.54 20.44 5.84
N ARG A 7 2.25 19.15 6.06
CA ARG A 7 2.04 18.16 4.99
C ARG A 7 0.73 18.38 4.21
N GLU A 8 -0.26 18.99 4.83
CA GLU A 8 -1.55 19.32 4.21
C GLU A 8 -1.59 20.66 3.45
N ARG A 9 -0.61 21.55 3.65
CA ARG A 9 -0.70 22.96 3.21
C ARG A 9 -0.34 23.24 1.76
N SER A 10 0.44 22.42 1.11
CA SER A 10 0.74 22.60 -0.32
C SER A 10 0.44 21.31 -1.06
N ARG A 11 -0.67 21.28 -1.77
CA ARG A 11 -0.94 20.20 -2.72
C ARG A 11 0.10 20.26 -3.83
N VAL A 12 1.18 19.55 -3.65
CA VAL A 12 2.14 19.33 -4.71
C VAL A 12 1.48 18.47 -5.77
N VAL A 13 1.45 18.95 -7.01
CA VAL A 13 0.85 18.27 -8.14
C VAL A 13 1.93 17.90 -9.15
N PHE A 14 2.17 16.62 -9.31
CA PHE A 14 3.01 16.10 -10.38
C PHE A 14 2.15 15.84 -11.62
N SER A 15 2.53 16.45 -12.74
CA SER A 15 1.78 16.30 -14.01
C SER A 15 2.69 16.56 -15.21
N GLU A 16 2.43 15.87 -16.32
CA GLU A 16 3.06 16.14 -17.61
C GLU A 16 2.75 17.56 -18.11
N ILE A 17 1.56 18.09 -17.78
CA ILE A 17 1.14 19.46 -18.17
C ILE A 17 2.06 20.50 -17.50
N TYR A 18 2.46 20.26 -16.27
CA TYR A 18 3.39 21.12 -15.54
C TYR A 18 4.87 20.83 -15.84
N LYS A 19 5.14 19.85 -16.73
CA LYS A 19 6.50 19.47 -17.16
C LYS A 19 7.42 19.03 -15.99
N ASN A 20 6.83 18.66 -14.86
CA ASN A 20 7.54 18.18 -13.68
C ASN A 20 7.43 16.65 -13.51
N LEU A 21 6.81 15.96 -14.46
CA LEU A 21 6.64 14.52 -14.50
C LEU A 21 7.12 13.99 -15.86
N ASN A 22 8.11 13.10 -15.85
CA ASN A 22 8.63 12.41 -17.03
C ASN A 22 8.66 10.91 -16.76
N GLY A 23 8.61 10.07 -17.81
CA GLY A 23 8.83 8.63 -17.71
C GLY A 23 8.01 7.98 -16.61
N VAL A 24 6.71 7.77 -16.84
CA VAL A 24 5.80 7.20 -15.84
C VAL A 24 5.69 5.71 -16.03
N ALA A 25 5.95 4.93 -14.99
CA ALA A 25 5.60 3.52 -14.87
C ALA A 25 4.45 3.38 -13.87
N TYR A 26 3.35 2.76 -14.28
CA TYR A 26 2.18 2.53 -13.42
C TYR A 26 1.93 1.04 -13.29
N VAL A 27 1.78 0.59 -12.07
CA VAL A 27 1.46 -0.79 -11.73
C VAL A 27 0.14 -0.82 -10.95
N PHE A 28 -0.79 -1.60 -11.47
CA PHE A 28 -2.02 -1.96 -10.78
C PHE A 28 -2.09 -3.49 -10.74
N SER A 29 -2.18 -4.05 -9.56
CA SER A 29 -2.31 -5.49 -9.38
C SER A 29 -3.35 -5.82 -8.32
N ASN A 30 -4.33 -6.64 -8.72
CA ASN A 30 -5.28 -7.27 -7.82
C ASN A 30 -5.08 -8.80 -7.74
N GLN A 31 -3.96 -9.29 -8.24
CA GLN A 31 -3.69 -10.72 -8.38
C GLN A 31 -3.69 -11.45 -7.03
N ASN A 32 -3.12 -10.83 -6.01
CA ASN A 32 -3.04 -11.39 -4.66
C ASN A 32 -4.16 -10.90 -3.73
N THR A 33 -5.08 -10.09 -4.23
CA THR A 33 -6.17 -9.52 -3.42
C THR A 33 -7.04 -10.62 -2.82
N LYS A 34 -7.30 -10.53 -1.52
CA LYS A 34 -8.25 -11.35 -0.79
C LYS A 34 -9.37 -10.47 -0.26
N THR A 35 -10.59 -11.01 -0.29
CA THR A 35 -11.80 -10.28 0.12
C THR A 35 -12.42 -10.88 1.37
N CYS A 36 -12.03 -12.10 1.72
CA CYS A 36 -12.57 -12.82 2.87
C CYS A 36 -11.44 -13.55 3.61
N ALA A 37 -11.38 -13.40 4.93
CA ALA A 37 -10.48 -14.18 5.77
C ALA A 37 -11.28 -15.08 6.71
N ILE A 38 -10.95 -16.38 6.70
CA ILE A 38 -11.43 -17.36 7.65
C ILE A 38 -10.36 -17.53 8.71
N VAL A 39 -10.60 -16.98 9.89
CA VAL A 39 -9.67 -17.02 11.02
C VAL A 39 -9.98 -18.24 11.86
N ALA A 40 -8.99 -19.10 12.00
CA ALA A 40 -9.10 -20.32 12.78
C ALA A 40 -8.33 -20.14 14.09
N GLY A 41 -9.07 -19.90 15.16
CA GLY A 41 -8.55 -19.71 16.52
C GLY A 41 -8.16 -21.01 17.23
N GLU A 42 -8.26 -20.99 18.55
CA GLU A 42 -7.98 -22.14 19.43
C GLU A 42 -8.92 -23.32 19.18
N GLY A 43 -8.45 -24.52 19.52
CA GLY A 43 -9.16 -25.79 19.41
C GLY A 43 -8.65 -26.67 18.28
N GLU A 44 -9.21 -27.88 18.20
CA GLU A 44 -8.88 -28.87 17.18
C GLU A 44 -10.14 -29.41 16.49
N GLY A 45 -10.00 -29.73 15.21
CA GLY A 45 -11.08 -30.32 14.42
C GLY A 45 -12.36 -29.47 14.44
N THR A 46 -13.49 -30.07 14.75
CA THR A 46 -14.82 -29.41 14.79
C THR A 46 -15.00 -28.51 16.03
N ALA A 47 -14.15 -28.62 17.03
CA ALA A 47 -14.18 -27.77 18.23
C ALA A 47 -13.42 -26.45 18.03
N ARG A 48 -12.75 -26.29 16.91
CA ARG A 48 -11.99 -25.08 16.61
C ARG A 48 -12.89 -23.88 16.39
N THR A 49 -12.58 -22.77 17.06
CA THR A 49 -13.32 -21.53 16.85
C THR A 49 -12.96 -20.93 15.48
N LEU A 50 -13.97 -20.76 14.63
CA LEU A 50 -13.83 -20.14 13.33
C LEU A 50 -14.56 -18.81 13.29
N VAL A 51 -13.91 -17.78 12.77
CA VAL A 51 -14.48 -16.45 12.57
C VAL A 51 -14.20 -15.99 11.14
N THR A 52 -15.20 -15.47 10.46
CA THR A 52 -15.07 -14.95 9.11
C THR A 52 -15.16 -13.43 9.14
N VAL A 53 -14.24 -12.76 8.44
CA VAL A 53 -14.25 -11.31 8.21
C VAL A 53 -14.17 -11.02 6.72
N GLY A 54 -14.71 -9.86 6.31
CA GLY A 54 -14.84 -9.53 4.90
C GLY A 54 -15.98 -10.31 4.25
N GLY A 55 -15.87 -10.53 2.93
CA GLY A 55 -16.88 -11.26 2.16
C GLY A 55 -16.77 -10.99 0.66
N GLY A 56 -17.72 -11.54 -0.07
CA GLY A 56 -17.84 -11.43 -1.52
C GLY A 56 -18.83 -12.46 -2.04
N THR A 57 -19.15 -12.37 -3.32
CA THR A 57 -20.01 -13.35 -3.98
C THR A 57 -19.42 -13.76 -5.33
N GLY A 58 -19.57 -15.03 -5.70
CA GLY A 58 -19.09 -15.53 -6.99
C GLY A 58 -17.57 -15.30 -7.18
N TRP A 59 -17.18 -14.66 -8.26
CA TRP A 59 -15.78 -14.41 -8.61
C TRP A 59 -15.10 -13.35 -7.75
N ASP A 60 -15.86 -12.56 -6.99
CA ASP A 60 -15.34 -11.56 -6.06
C ASP A 60 -14.99 -12.15 -4.69
N LEU A 61 -15.40 -13.40 -4.41
CA LEU A 61 -15.02 -14.11 -3.21
C LEU A 61 -13.63 -14.72 -3.37
N ARG A 62 -12.65 -14.15 -2.69
CA ARG A 62 -11.27 -14.62 -2.67
C ARG A 62 -10.85 -14.83 -1.22
N GLU A 63 -10.80 -16.08 -0.82
CA GLU A 63 -10.62 -16.46 0.57
C GLU A 63 -9.14 -16.63 0.93
N VAL A 64 -8.81 -16.33 2.19
CA VAL A 64 -7.56 -16.69 2.85
C VAL A 64 -7.85 -17.32 4.20
N ILE A 65 -7.11 -18.37 4.55
CA ILE A 65 -7.18 -18.98 5.87
C ILE A 65 -6.08 -18.39 6.74
N VAL A 66 -6.47 -17.91 7.91
CA VAL A 66 -5.55 -17.34 8.91
C VAL A 66 -5.49 -18.28 10.10
N ASP A 67 -4.35 -18.91 10.32
CA ASP A 67 -4.12 -19.73 11.50
C ASP A 67 -3.80 -18.83 12.71
N ALA A 68 -4.72 -18.82 13.67
CA ALA A 68 -4.63 -17.99 14.88
C ALA A 68 -4.63 -18.85 16.16
N ARG A 69 -4.00 -20.03 16.10
CA ARG A 69 -3.83 -20.91 17.28
C ARG A 69 -2.98 -20.31 18.38
N ASP A 70 -2.16 -19.34 18.05
CA ASP A 70 -1.37 -18.53 18.98
C ASP A 70 -2.22 -17.60 19.85
N VAL A 71 -3.44 -17.28 19.39
CA VAL A 71 -4.41 -16.49 20.16
C VAL A 71 -5.22 -17.44 21.03
N GLN A 72 -4.86 -17.50 22.31
CA GLN A 72 -5.56 -18.32 23.29
C GLN A 72 -6.64 -17.52 23.99
N LYS A 73 -7.73 -18.21 24.35
CA LYS A 73 -8.80 -17.63 25.16
C LYS A 73 -8.44 -17.75 26.63
N ASP A 74 -8.17 -16.63 27.29
CA ASP A 74 -7.97 -16.61 28.74
C ASP A 74 -9.24 -16.97 29.51
N ASN A 75 -9.06 -17.52 30.73
CA ASN A 75 -10.20 -17.95 31.56
C ASN A 75 -11.17 -16.83 31.90
N ASP A 76 -10.70 -15.60 32.00
CA ASP A 76 -11.48 -14.42 32.31
C ASP A 76 -12.10 -13.74 31.07
N MET A 77 -11.75 -14.23 29.88
CA MET A 77 -12.20 -13.66 28.61
C MET A 77 -13.53 -14.27 28.18
N THR A 78 -14.48 -13.43 27.83
CA THR A 78 -15.74 -13.87 27.24
C THR A 78 -15.54 -14.38 25.81
N THR A 79 -16.44 -15.21 25.32
CA THR A 79 -16.41 -15.68 23.93
C THR A 79 -16.56 -14.52 22.94
N ALA A 80 -17.30 -13.47 23.30
CA ALA A 80 -17.46 -12.28 22.46
C ALA A 80 -16.15 -11.52 22.29
N GLU A 81 -15.42 -11.27 23.38
CA GLU A 81 -14.12 -10.62 23.35
C GLU A 81 -13.11 -11.42 22.54
N TYR A 82 -13.07 -12.72 22.74
CA TYR A 82 -12.20 -13.61 21.94
C TYR A 82 -12.51 -13.54 20.44
N THR A 83 -13.79 -13.52 20.10
CA THR A 83 -14.25 -13.39 18.70
C THR A 83 -13.79 -12.05 18.08
N GLU A 84 -13.85 -10.96 18.84
CA GLU A 84 -13.38 -9.66 18.35
C GLU A 84 -11.87 -9.63 18.11
N ILE A 85 -11.06 -10.27 18.95
CA ILE A 85 -9.61 -10.41 18.73
C ILE A 85 -9.34 -11.20 17.44
N LEU A 86 -10.06 -12.30 17.22
CA LEU A 86 -9.92 -13.07 15.98
C LEU A 86 -10.35 -12.26 14.74
N LYS A 87 -11.42 -11.46 14.83
CA LYS A 87 -11.83 -10.57 13.75
C LYS A 87 -10.77 -9.52 13.44
N GLN A 88 -10.18 -8.91 14.48
CA GLN A 88 -9.10 -7.94 14.30
C GLN A 88 -7.94 -8.59 13.54
N LYS A 89 -7.47 -9.77 13.94
CA LYS A 89 -6.41 -10.51 13.27
C LYS A 89 -6.75 -10.84 11.81
N GLY A 90 -8.01 -11.17 11.53
CA GLY A 90 -8.50 -11.38 10.17
C GLY A 90 -8.47 -10.12 9.31
N ASN A 91 -8.88 -8.98 9.87
CA ASN A 91 -8.86 -7.69 9.17
C ASN A 91 -7.41 -7.22 8.90
N GLU A 92 -6.52 -7.39 9.86
CA GLU A 92 -5.08 -7.11 9.68
C GLU A 92 -4.51 -7.95 8.53
N LYS A 93 -4.87 -9.24 8.49
CA LYS A 93 -4.41 -10.11 7.40
C LYS A 93 -5.01 -9.74 6.05
N LEU A 94 -6.28 -9.34 5.98
CA LEU A 94 -6.87 -8.85 4.74
C LEU A 94 -6.21 -7.57 4.23
N ALA A 95 -5.78 -6.69 5.13
CA ALA A 95 -5.07 -5.47 4.75
C ALA A 95 -3.74 -5.76 4.02
N GLU A 96 -3.06 -6.86 4.35
CA GLU A 96 -1.84 -7.30 3.65
C GLU A 96 -2.11 -7.74 2.20
N TYR A 97 -3.34 -8.15 1.90
CA TYR A 97 -3.78 -8.64 0.59
C TYR A 97 -4.61 -7.60 -0.18
N GLY A 98 -4.34 -6.34 0.03
CA GLY A 98 -4.99 -5.25 -0.69
C GLY A 98 -4.63 -5.21 -2.18
N ILE A 99 -5.28 -4.30 -2.90
CA ILE A 99 -4.88 -3.95 -4.26
C ILE A 99 -3.56 -3.20 -4.17
N VAL A 100 -2.57 -3.65 -4.94
CA VAL A 100 -1.30 -2.92 -5.10
C VAL A 100 -1.47 -1.91 -6.22
N GLU A 101 -1.30 -0.64 -5.89
CA GLU A 101 -1.34 0.46 -6.85
C GLU A 101 -0.16 1.40 -6.61
N ALA A 102 0.79 1.36 -7.53
CA ALA A 102 2.01 2.16 -7.45
C ALA A 102 2.29 2.89 -8.76
N MET A 103 2.95 4.01 -8.66
CA MET A 103 3.42 4.77 -9.79
C MET A 103 4.83 5.27 -9.52
N ASP A 104 5.76 4.90 -10.37
CA ASP A 104 7.09 5.49 -10.43
C ASP A 104 7.12 6.57 -11.51
N ALA A 105 7.75 7.67 -11.22
CA ALA A 105 7.91 8.69 -12.22
C ALA A 105 9.20 9.48 -12.00
N GLN A 106 9.92 9.71 -13.08
CA GLN A 106 11.03 10.65 -13.04
C GLN A 106 10.49 12.07 -12.88
N THR A 107 10.96 12.78 -11.87
CA THR A 107 10.62 14.17 -11.64
C THR A 107 11.85 15.06 -11.89
N LYS A 108 11.60 16.28 -12.34
CA LYS A 108 12.66 17.28 -12.41
C LYS A 108 12.74 17.98 -11.06
N PRO A 109 13.86 17.86 -10.32
CA PRO A 109 13.94 18.27 -8.92
C PRO A 109 13.75 19.76 -8.65
N PHE A 110 13.82 20.59 -9.69
CA PHE A 110 13.75 22.06 -9.57
C PHE A 110 12.71 22.71 -10.48
N VAL A 111 11.73 21.93 -10.97
CA VAL A 111 10.66 22.47 -11.83
C VAL A 111 9.36 22.50 -11.04
N ASN A 112 8.87 23.69 -10.74
CA ASN A 112 7.66 24.02 -9.99
C ASN A 112 7.69 23.67 -8.49
N PHE A 113 8.32 22.55 -8.10
CA PHE A 113 8.44 22.10 -6.71
C PHE A 113 9.87 21.64 -6.46
N VAL A 114 10.41 22.04 -5.32
CA VAL A 114 11.78 21.73 -4.90
C VAL A 114 11.75 20.58 -3.91
N TYR A 115 12.49 19.53 -4.22
CA TYR A 115 12.65 18.39 -3.32
C TYR A 115 13.30 18.83 -1.99
N ARG A 116 12.82 18.30 -0.88
CA ARG A 116 13.14 18.66 0.52
C ARG A 116 12.65 20.04 0.98
N GLU A 117 12.12 20.88 0.09
CA GLU A 117 11.49 22.15 0.45
C GLU A 117 9.97 22.05 0.35
N ASP A 118 9.44 21.71 -0.83
CA ASP A 118 8.02 21.64 -1.10
C ASP A 118 7.45 20.24 -0.85
N TYR A 119 8.23 19.20 -1.10
CA TYR A 119 7.85 17.81 -0.85
C TYR A 119 9.04 16.95 -0.37
N ASP A 120 8.72 15.85 0.34
CA ASP A 120 9.70 14.91 0.87
C ASP A 120 9.10 13.50 0.97
N LEU A 121 9.93 12.52 1.34
CA LEU A 121 9.50 11.16 1.64
C LEU A 121 8.39 11.16 2.70
N GLY A 122 7.31 10.43 2.43
CA GLY A 122 6.15 10.32 3.31
C GLY A 122 5.07 11.37 3.10
N ASP A 123 5.30 12.39 2.25
CA ASP A 123 4.28 13.38 1.93
C ASP A 123 3.22 12.79 0.98
N VAL A 124 1.96 13.25 1.13
CA VAL A 124 0.89 12.92 0.20
C VAL A 124 0.82 13.98 -0.89
N VAL A 125 0.92 13.54 -2.14
CA VAL A 125 0.94 14.40 -3.32
C VAL A 125 -0.10 13.96 -4.34
N THR A 126 -0.52 14.87 -5.21
CA THR A 126 -1.42 14.54 -6.31
C THR A 126 -0.61 14.23 -7.57
N VAL A 127 -0.84 13.07 -8.17
CA VAL A 127 -0.22 12.67 -9.44
C VAL A 127 -1.29 12.62 -10.53
N LYS A 128 -1.04 13.31 -11.65
CA LYS A 128 -1.97 13.38 -12.78
C LYS A 128 -1.31 12.94 -14.08
N LYS A 129 -1.85 11.89 -14.68
CA LYS A 129 -1.48 11.39 -16.01
C LYS A 129 -2.69 11.50 -16.94
N LYS A 130 -2.83 12.63 -17.62
CA LYS A 130 -4.03 12.93 -18.41
C LYS A 130 -4.29 11.91 -19.53
N MET A 131 -3.24 11.45 -20.20
CA MET A 131 -3.37 10.45 -21.27
C MET A 131 -3.99 9.13 -20.81
N TRP A 132 -3.79 8.77 -19.53
CA TRP A 132 -4.32 7.53 -18.94
C TRP A 132 -5.58 7.78 -18.12
N GLY A 133 -6.03 9.02 -17.99
CA GLY A 133 -7.17 9.38 -17.15
C GLY A 133 -6.91 9.17 -15.65
N ILE A 134 -5.63 9.12 -15.25
CA ILE A 134 -5.24 8.88 -13.86
C ILE A 134 -5.09 10.21 -13.14
N GLU A 135 -5.78 10.33 -12.01
CA GLU A 135 -5.58 11.36 -11.00
C GLU A 135 -5.70 10.68 -9.64
N MET A 136 -4.63 10.71 -8.85
CA MET A 136 -4.60 10.06 -7.55
C MET A 136 -3.84 10.90 -6.53
N ASP A 137 -4.31 10.89 -5.29
CA ASP A 137 -3.57 11.41 -4.13
C ASP A 137 -2.87 10.21 -3.49
N LYS A 138 -1.55 10.16 -3.56
CA LYS A 138 -0.73 9.05 -3.05
C LYS A 138 0.43 9.56 -2.20
N ARG A 139 0.82 8.73 -1.25
CA ARG A 139 2.01 8.98 -0.43
C ARG A 139 3.26 8.66 -1.23
N ILE A 140 4.30 9.48 -1.08
CA ILE A 140 5.64 9.15 -1.55
C ILE A 140 6.23 8.11 -0.60
N THR A 141 6.40 6.89 -1.07
CA THR A 141 6.87 5.75 -0.28
C THR A 141 8.35 5.46 -0.45
N GLU A 142 8.92 5.89 -1.58
CA GLU A 142 10.34 5.77 -1.87
C GLU A 142 10.80 6.99 -2.69
N ILE A 143 12.07 7.37 -2.54
CA ILE A 143 12.73 8.39 -3.37
C ILE A 143 14.12 7.88 -3.73
N GLN A 144 14.35 7.68 -5.02
CA GLN A 144 15.66 7.38 -5.56
C GLN A 144 16.32 8.66 -6.04
N GLU A 145 17.48 8.99 -5.49
CA GLU A 145 18.33 10.11 -5.90
C GLU A 145 19.42 9.60 -6.86
N ILE A 146 19.45 10.09 -8.10
CA ILE A 146 20.37 9.65 -9.14
C ILE A 146 21.34 10.79 -9.45
N PHE A 147 22.63 10.55 -9.20
CA PHE A 147 23.71 11.49 -9.52
C PHE A 147 24.53 10.95 -10.69
N GLU A 148 24.44 11.58 -11.85
CA GLU A 148 25.19 11.21 -13.05
C GLU A 148 26.02 12.40 -13.58
N ASN A 149 26.98 12.11 -14.48
CA ASN A 149 27.79 13.14 -15.13
C ASN A 149 26.94 14.05 -16.04
N GLY A 150 26.27 15.01 -15.46
CA GLY A 150 25.41 15.96 -16.17
C GLY A 150 24.16 16.37 -15.45
N GLY A 151 23.87 15.81 -14.28
CA GLY A 151 22.68 16.20 -13.56
C GLY A 151 22.38 15.42 -12.28
N PHE A 152 21.33 15.85 -11.65
CA PHE A 152 20.70 15.24 -10.50
C PHE A 152 19.24 14.99 -10.86
N ASP A 153 18.84 13.74 -10.86
CA ASP A 153 17.46 13.32 -11.09
C ASP A 153 16.87 12.69 -9.83
N ILE A 154 15.57 12.82 -9.68
CA ILE A 154 14.82 12.25 -8.59
C ILE A 154 13.70 11.38 -9.16
N VAL A 155 13.60 10.16 -8.65
CA VAL A 155 12.55 9.20 -9.02
C VAL A 155 11.77 8.85 -7.76
N PRO A 156 10.65 9.55 -7.48
CA PRO A 156 9.75 9.16 -6.41
C PRO A 156 8.84 8.01 -6.84
N THR A 157 8.58 7.09 -5.91
CA THR A 157 7.51 6.09 -5.99
C THR A 157 6.31 6.58 -5.21
N PHE A 158 5.16 6.59 -5.86
CA PHE A 158 3.88 7.04 -5.28
C PHE A 158 2.97 5.83 -5.05
N GLY A 159 2.44 5.70 -3.85
CA GLY A 159 1.56 4.61 -3.47
C GLY A 159 2.29 3.44 -2.82
N ASP A 160 1.81 2.22 -3.04
CA ASP A 160 2.41 1.03 -2.46
C ASP A 160 3.79 0.78 -3.08
N PRO A 161 4.80 0.39 -2.27
CA PRO A 161 6.10 0.06 -2.84
C PRO A 161 5.96 -1.10 -3.82
N LEU A 162 6.60 -0.98 -4.99
CA LEU A 162 6.63 -2.07 -5.96
C LEU A 162 7.32 -3.28 -5.33
N PRO A 163 6.74 -4.49 -5.42
CA PRO A 163 7.46 -5.68 -5.01
C PRO A 163 8.74 -5.80 -5.85
N GLU A 164 9.89 -5.93 -5.17
CA GLU A 164 11.14 -6.20 -5.85
C GLU A 164 10.97 -7.45 -6.73
N THR A 165 11.12 -7.28 -8.03
CA THR A 165 11.22 -8.42 -8.93
C THR A 165 12.59 -9.05 -8.72
N VAL A 166 12.65 -10.10 -7.90
CA VAL A 166 13.83 -10.94 -7.82
C VAL A 166 13.97 -11.63 -9.17
N ASN A 167 14.88 -11.12 -10.00
CA ASN A 167 15.29 -11.83 -11.21
C ASN A 167 16.04 -13.10 -10.78
N LEU A 168 15.37 -14.25 -10.90
CA LEU A 168 15.95 -15.58 -10.63
C LEU A 168 16.83 -16.09 -11.79
N ASP A 169 17.24 -15.25 -12.71
CA ASP A 169 17.97 -15.62 -13.93
C ASP A 169 19.50 -15.45 -13.83
N ASP A 170 20.07 -15.50 -12.63
CA ASP A 170 21.51 -15.63 -12.45
C ASP A 170 21.86 -16.99 -11.81
N ASN A 171 21.82 -18.06 -12.61
CA ASN A 171 22.59 -19.31 -12.42
C ASN A 171 22.86 -19.98 -13.76
#